data_8383dc9876e2d7be1c7e135b9f4305a7
#
_entry.id   8383dc9876e2d7be1c7e135b9f4305a7
#
_cell.length_a   1.000
_cell.length_b   1.000
_cell.length_c   1.000
_cell.angle_alpha   90.00
_cell.angle_beta   90.00
_cell.angle_gamma   90.00
#
_symmetry.space_group_name_H-M   'P 1'
#
loop_
_entity.id
_entity.type
_entity.pdbx_description
1 polymer ?
#
loop_
_entity_poly.entity_id
_entity_poly.type
_entity_poly.pdbx_seq_one_letter_code
_entity_poly.pdbx_strand_id
1 'polypeptide(L)'
;MAQDRDGAIWLGTNEGVFVVDDPKTWFDNDFHVTQVKVPRNDGTDYADYLLAGVPITAIAVDGANRKWVGTQGDGVYLLSADGLKTIHHFKTNNSPLFSDNIWSIACHPTDGSVMISTDVGMLSYESDASEPNEQLNRSQLRVYPNPFRPTVQRQVTLDGLTADADVRVTTTSGALVFAGRSQGGLFRWDGRDSRGVMVASGVYYFHISTADGAKGATAKVAVVR
;
A
#
# COMPACT_ATOMS: atom_id res chain seq x y z
N MET A 1 18.47 -2.79 -0.80
CA MET A 1 17.91 -3.53 0.34
C MET A 1 17.02 -2.64 1.17
N ALA A 2 16.00 -3.22 1.84
CA ALA A 2 15.11 -2.51 2.73
C ALA A 2 14.69 -3.44 3.87
N GLN A 3 14.51 -2.89 5.09
CA GLN A 3 13.90 -3.61 6.19
C GLN A 3 12.40 -3.36 6.13
N ASP A 4 11.62 -4.42 6.27
CA ASP A 4 10.18 -4.31 6.32
C ASP A 4 9.66 -4.09 7.76
N ARG A 5 8.34 -3.93 7.91
CA ARG A 5 7.72 -3.59 9.20
C ARG A 5 7.69 -4.78 10.18
N ASP A 6 7.84 -5.98 9.68
CA ASP A 6 7.94 -7.21 10.49
C ASP A 6 9.39 -7.49 10.92
N GLY A 7 10.34 -6.70 10.41
CA GLY A 7 11.75 -6.76 10.75
C GLY A 7 12.59 -7.57 9.76
N ALA A 8 12.00 -8.22 8.77
CA ALA A 8 12.71 -8.94 7.73
C ALA A 8 13.48 -7.98 6.79
N ILE A 9 14.60 -8.42 6.27
CA ILE A 9 15.41 -7.66 5.32
C ILE A 9 15.22 -8.21 3.91
N TRP A 10 14.75 -7.36 3.02
CA TRP A 10 14.54 -7.64 1.60
C TRP A 10 15.75 -7.20 0.81
N LEU A 11 16.36 -8.14 0.08
CA LEU A 11 17.58 -7.95 -0.70
C LEU A 11 17.27 -8.04 -2.18
N GLY A 12 17.56 -7.00 -2.93
CA GLY A 12 17.55 -7.03 -4.40
C GLY A 12 18.90 -7.41 -4.94
N THR A 13 18.92 -8.36 -5.87
CA THR A 13 20.10 -8.88 -6.54
C THR A 13 19.87 -8.94 -8.05
N ASN A 14 20.89 -9.36 -8.81
CA ASN A 14 20.74 -9.62 -10.24
C ASN A 14 19.92 -10.90 -10.53
N GLU A 15 19.73 -11.76 -9.53
CA GLU A 15 19.01 -13.04 -9.63
C GLU A 15 17.58 -12.94 -9.08
N GLY A 16 17.12 -11.72 -8.72
CA GLY A 16 15.82 -11.49 -8.14
C GLY A 16 15.84 -11.06 -6.67
N VAL A 17 14.76 -11.38 -5.95
CA VAL A 17 14.53 -10.93 -4.57
C VAL A 17 14.81 -12.04 -3.58
N PHE A 18 15.60 -11.73 -2.56
CA PHE A 18 15.92 -12.60 -1.42
C PHE A 18 15.47 -11.94 -0.12
N VAL A 19 15.19 -12.75 0.90
CA VAL A 19 14.73 -12.29 2.21
C VAL A 19 15.54 -12.95 3.32
N VAL A 20 15.90 -12.14 4.31
CA VAL A 20 16.41 -12.59 5.61
C VAL A 20 15.27 -12.38 6.61
N ASP A 21 14.59 -13.46 6.99
CA ASP A 21 13.39 -13.41 7.81
C ASP A 21 13.70 -12.98 9.26
N ASP A 22 14.81 -13.46 9.82
CA ASP A 22 15.29 -13.03 11.15
C ASP A 22 16.73 -12.52 11.07
N PRO A 23 16.94 -11.21 10.91
CA PRO A 23 18.29 -10.64 10.87
C PRO A 23 19.06 -10.72 12.20
N LYS A 24 18.40 -11.09 13.31
CA LYS A 24 19.10 -11.28 14.60
C LYS A 24 20.00 -12.52 14.58
N THR A 25 19.69 -13.50 13.72
CA THR A 25 20.48 -14.73 13.55
C THR A 25 21.69 -14.55 12.64
N TRP A 26 22.02 -13.32 12.20
CA TRP A 26 23.07 -13.03 11.23
C TRP A 26 24.43 -13.65 11.57
N PHE A 27 24.75 -13.81 12.82
CA PHE A 27 26.00 -14.41 13.30
C PHE A 27 25.85 -15.84 13.82
N ASP A 28 24.66 -16.42 13.70
CA ASP A 28 24.37 -17.77 14.16
C ASP A 28 24.60 -18.80 13.04
N ASN A 29 24.81 -20.06 13.42
CA ASN A 29 24.97 -21.16 12.46
C ASN A 29 23.68 -21.43 11.64
N ASP A 30 22.55 -20.96 12.12
CA ASP A 30 21.23 -21.13 11.49
C ASP A 30 20.85 -19.95 10.58
N PHE A 31 21.79 -19.02 10.32
CA PHE A 31 21.55 -17.93 9.39
C PHE A 31 21.34 -18.46 7.98
N HIS A 32 20.23 -18.10 7.38
CA HIS A 32 19.94 -18.41 5.99
C HIS A 32 19.22 -17.27 5.30
N VAL A 33 19.44 -17.18 4.00
CA VAL A 33 18.77 -16.26 3.09
C VAL A 33 17.84 -17.07 2.21
N THR A 34 16.58 -16.72 2.16
CA THR A 34 15.57 -17.41 1.37
C THR A 34 15.20 -16.61 0.13
N GLN A 35 14.95 -17.29 -0.99
CA GLN A 35 14.38 -16.67 -2.16
C GLN A 35 12.86 -16.86 -2.10
N VAL A 36 12.11 -15.76 -2.26
CA VAL A 36 10.64 -15.79 -2.17
C VAL A 36 10.06 -16.65 -3.30
N LYS A 37 9.25 -17.65 -2.94
CA LYS A 37 8.57 -18.51 -3.89
C LYS A 37 7.15 -18.02 -4.13
N VAL A 38 6.78 -17.84 -5.39
CA VAL A 38 5.44 -17.42 -5.82
C VAL A 38 4.75 -18.56 -6.59
N PRO A 39 3.48 -18.86 -6.32
CA PRO A 39 2.72 -19.87 -7.04
C PRO A 39 2.62 -19.49 -8.52
N ARG A 40 2.76 -20.48 -9.41
CA ARG A 40 2.63 -20.25 -10.87
C ARG A 40 1.22 -19.90 -11.31
N ASN A 41 0.21 -20.34 -10.58
CA ASN A 41 -1.21 -20.20 -10.92
C ASN A 41 -1.58 -20.78 -12.32
N ASP A 42 -0.85 -21.78 -12.78
CA ASP A 42 -1.05 -22.49 -14.04
C ASP A 42 -1.79 -23.84 -13.88
N GLY A 43 -2.33 -24.09 -12.68
CA GLY A 43 -3.00 -25.33 -12.31
C GLY A 43 -2.05 -26.43 -11.83
N THR A 44 -0.77 -26.15 -11.68
CA THR A 44 0.23 -27.04 -11.09
C THR A 44 0.57 -26.57 -9.66
N ASP A 45 1.13 -27.48 -8.85
CA ASP A 45 1.66 -27.15 -7.51
C ASP A 45 3.11 -26.61 -7.57
N TYR A 46 3.58 -26.19 -8.76
CA TYR A 46 4.91 -25.61 -8.90
C TYR A 46 4.93 -24.12 -8.52
N ALA A 47 6.07 -23.69 -8.03
CA ALA A 47 6.35 -22.31 -7.68
C ALA A 47 7.57 -21.80 -8.50
N ASP A 48 7.51 -20.54 -8.86
CA ASP A 48 8.66 -19.82 -9.38
C ASP A 48 9.29 -18.96 -8.27
N TYR A 49 10.51 -18.50 -8.48
CA TYR A 49 11.11 -17.52 -7.59
C TYR A 49 10.69 -16.11 -8.00
N LEU A 50 10.41 -15.27 -7.01
CA LEU A 50 9.99 -13.89 -7.21
C LEU A 50 11.04 -13.12 -8.01
N LEU A 51 10.64 -12.61 -9.19
CA LEU A 51 11.47 -11.85 -10.11
C LEU A 51 12.80 -12.56 -10.47
N ALA A 52 12.77 -13.88 -10.62
CA ALA A 52 13.95 -14.67 -10.95
C ALA A 52 14.62 -14.18 -12.25
N GLY A 53 15.92 -13.92 -12.20
CA GLY A 53 16.69 -13.42 -13.34
C GLY A 53 16.42 -11.96 -13.72
N VAL A 54 15.65 -11.23 -12.94
CA VAL A 54 15.42 -9.79 -13.12
C VAL A 54 16.38 -9.01 -12.20
N PRO A 55 17.26 -8.17 -12.73
CA PRO A 55 18.15 -7.36 -11.90
C PRO A 55 17.37 -6.31 -11.11
N ILE A 56 17.42 -6.38 -9.78
CA ILE A 56 16.75 -5.47 -8.87
C ILE A 56 17.68 -4.32 -8.50
N THR A 57 17.25 -3.11 -8.76
CA THR A 57 18.03 -1.88 -8.53
C THR A 57 17.61 -1.15 -7.25
N ALA A 58 16.33 -1.21 -6.90
CA ALA A 58 15.77 -0.53 -5.74
C ALA A 58 14.70 -1.38 -5.05
N ILE A 59 14.64 -1.31 -3.71
CA ILE A 59 13.52 -1.81 -2.91
C ILE A 59 13.18 -0.73 -1.88
N ALA A 60 11.87 -0.39 -1.79
CA ALA A 60 11.31 0.45 -0.75
C ALA A 60 10.07 -0.21 -0.14
N VAL A 61 9.84 0.01 1.15
CA VAL A 61 8.69 -0.51 1.88
C VAL A 61 7.76 0.64 2.19
N ASP A 62 6.47 0.50 1.89
CA ASP A 62 5.48 1.52 2.20
C ASP A 62 4.80 1.29 3.56
N GLY A 63 3.92 2.21 3.94
CA GLY A 63 3.24 2.16 5.23
C GLY A 63 2.29 0.97 5.41
N ALA A 64 1.87 0.31 4.34
CA ALA A 64 1.10 -0.93 4.38
C ALA A 64 1.99 -2.20 4.31
N ASN A 65 3.30 -2.06 4.56
CA ASN A 65 4.29 -3.13 4.48
C ASN A 65 4.45 -3.74 3.07
N ARG A 66 3.93 -3.08 2.03
CA ARG A 66 4.08 -3.54 0.65
C ARG A 66 5.47 -3.20 0.14
N LYS A 67 5.95 -3.97 -0.83
CA LYS A 67 7.30 -3.81 -1.38
C LYS A 67 7.22 -3.17 -2.77
N TRP A 68 7.80 -1.99 -2.89
CA TRP A 68 8.06 -1.34 -4.16
C TRP A 68 9.43 -1.81 -4.67
N VAL A 69 9.46 -2.47 -5.82
CA VAL A 69 10.66 -3.07 -6.37
C VAL A 69 10.95 -2.45 -7.73
N GLY A 70 12.09 -1.76 -7.84
CA GLY A 70 12.60 -1.20 -9.08
C GLY A 70 13.58 -2.15 -9.75
N THR A 71 13.55 -2.21 -11.07
CA THR A 71 14.32 -3.15 -11.87
C THR A 71 15.15 -2.44 -12.93
N GLN A 72 16.10 -3.15 -13.50
CA GLN A 72 16.79 -2.75 -14.71
C GLN A 72 16.07 -3.35 -15.92
N GLY A 73 15.30 -2.54 -16.64
CA GLY A 73 14.64 -2.89 -17.89
C GLY A 73 13.27 -3.53 -17.79
N ASP A 74 12.73 -3.72 -16.57
CA ASP A 74 11.39 -4.30 -16.39
C ASP A 74 10.45 -3.43 -15.53
N GLY A 75 10.80 -2.16 -15.31
CA GLY A 75 9.96 -1.17 -14.65
C GLY A 75 9.86 -1.33 -13.15
N VAL A 76 8.67 -1.02 -12.59
CA VAL A 76 8.41 -1.00 -11.15
C VAL A 76 7.31 -1.98 -10.78
N TYR A 77 7.56 -2.81 -9.80
CA TYR A 77 6.58 -3.69 -9.17
C TYR A 77 6.13 -3.15 -7.82
N LEU A 78 4.83 -3.20 -7.56
CA LEU A 78 4.25 -3.11 -6.23
C LEU A 78 3.78 -4.50 -5.83
N LEU A 79 4.39 -5.05 -4.80
CA LEU A 79 4.11 -6.39 -4.27
C LEU A 79 3.32 -6.29 -2.96
N SER A 80 2.54 -7.33 -2.64
CA SER A 80 1.92 -7.49 -1.33
C SER A 80 2.97 -7.55 -0.20
N ALA A 81 2.52 -7.42 1.05
CA ALA A 81 3.40 -7.43 2.21
C ALA A 81 4.26 -8.70 2.31
N ASP A 82 3.70 -9.84 1.94
CA ASP A 82 4.37 -11.15 1.88
C ASP A 82 5.16 -11.41 0.58
N GLY A 83 5.06 -10.50 -0.42
CA GLY A 83 5.68 -10.65 -1.73
C GLY A 83 5.03 -11.67 -2.66
N LEU A 84 3.94 -12.34 -2.25
CA LEU A 84 3.33 -13.42 -3.01
C LEU A 84 2.44 -12.95 -4.17
N LYS A 85 2.01 -11.68 -4.13
CA LYS A 85 1.15 -11.09 -5.16
C LYS A 85 1.76 -9.83 -5.75
N THR A 86 1.76 -9.73 -7.06
CA THR A 86 1.97 -8.47 -7.76
C THR A 86 0.67 -7.68 -7.76
N ILE A 87 0.65 -6.55 -7.05
CA ILE A 87 -0.49 -5.63 -6.99
C ILE A 87 -0.52 -4.77 -8.24
N HIS A 88 0.64 -4.20 -8.59
CA HIS A 88 0.84 -3.42 -9.81
C HIS A 88 2.20 -3.72 -10.43
N HIS A 89 2.24 -3.65 -11.77
CA HIS A 89 3.46 -3.67 -12.55
C HIS A 89 3.42 -2.50 -13.53
N PHE A 90 4.23 -1.48 -13.27
CA PHE A 90 4.32 -0.27 -14.07
C PHE A 90 5.48 -0.36 -15.05
N LYS A 91 5.17 -0.15 -16.32
CA LYS A 91 6.13 -0.08 -17.42
C LYS A 91 5.79 1.13 -18.30
N THR A 92 6.72 1.52 -19.15
CA THR A 92 6.53 2.59 -20.13
C THR A 92 5.37 2.35 -21.09
N ASN A 93 5.02 1.09 -21.34
CA ASN A 93 3.94 0.71 -22.25
C ASN A 93 2.54 0.69 -21.60
N ASN A 94 2.43 0.75 -20.27
CA ASN A 94 1.16 0.68 -19.55
C ASN A 94 0.95 1.80 -18.51
N SER A 95 1.94 2.67 -18.35
CA SER A 95 1.92 3.74 -17.34
C SER A 95 2.68 4.98 -17.83
N PRO A 96 2.58 6.13 -17.14
CA PRO A 96 3.37 7.32 -17.41
C PRO A 96 4.85 7.22 -17.04
N LEU A 97 5.36 6.02 -16.74
CA LEU A 97 6.77 5.81 -16.41
C LEU A 97 7.66 6.27 -17.56
N PHE A 98 8.74 7.02 -17.27
CA PHE A 98 9.61 7.59 -18.30
C PHE A 98 10.58 6.57 -18.89
N SER A 99 10.97 5.57 -18.11
CA SER A 99 11.85 4.48 -18.51
C SER A 99 11.61 3.25 -17.64
N ASP A 100 11.87 2.07 -18.18
CA ASP A 100 11.82 0.80 -17.45
C ASP A 100 13.11 0.55 -16.64
N ASN A 101 14.11 1.44 -16.74
CA ASN A 101 15.34 1.39 -15.94
C ASN A 101 15.18 2.25 -14.68
N ILE A 102 15.00 1.62 -13.55
CA ILE A 102 14.74 2.28 -12.28
C ILE A 102 16.06 2.42 -11.49
N TRP A 103 16.32 3.61 -10.96
CA TRP A 103 17.50 3.87 -10.13
C TRP A 103 17.18 3.84 -8.64
N SER A 104 16.08 4.48 -8.25
CA SER A 104 15.69 4.53 -6.85
C SER A 104 14.19 4.70 -6.69
N ILE A 105 13.68 4.26 -5.53
CA ILE A 105 12.30 4.43 -5.11
C ILE A 105 12.31 4.91 -3.66
N ALA A 106 11.47 5.89 -3.34
CA ALA A 106 11.28 6.39 -1.98
C ALA A 106 9.80 6.63 -1.70
N CYS A 107 9.29 6.05 -0.63
CA CYS A 107 7.91 6.24 -0.16
C CYS A 107 7.85 7.42 0.81
N HIS A 108 6.94 8.37 0.56
CA HIS A 108 6.72 9.48 1.46
C HIS A 108 5.87 9.01 2.66
N PRO A 109 6.31 9.29 3.91
CA PRO A 109 5.69 8.66 5.08
C PRO A 109 4.27 9.14 5.35
N THR A 110 3.89 10.36 4.98
CA THR A 110 2.62 10.95 5.43
C THR A 110 1.54 11.05 4.37
N ASP A 111 1.87 11.31 3.11
CA ASP A 111 0.86 11.55 2.06
C ASP A 111 0.65 10.37 1.10
N GLY A 112 1.47 9.32 1.25
CA GLY A 112 1.41 8.13 0.41
C GLY A 112 1.99 8.33 -0.99
N SER A 113 2.69 9.44 -1.28
CA SER A 113 3.37 9.60 -2.55
C SER A 113 4.62 8.72 -2.61
N VAL A 114 4.90 8.17 -3.79
CA VAL A 114 6.08 7.37 -4.07
C VAL A 114 6.87 8.05 -5.17
N MET A 115 8.10 8.44 -4.85
CA MET A 115 9.02 9.03 -5.80
C MET A 115 9.80 7.91 -6.50
N ILE A 116 9.78 7.91 -7.82
CA ILE A 116 10.45 6.92 -8.67
C ILE A 116 11.44 7.65 -9.56
N SER A 117 12.72 7.34 -9.43
CA SER A 117 13.80 7.86 -10.27
C SER A 117 14.19 6.85 -11.33
N THR A 118 14.29 7.30 -12.56
CA THR A 118 14.71 6.52 -13.73
C THR A 118 15.97 7.13 -14.32
N ASP A 119 16.55 6.48 -15.32
CA ASP A 119 17.71 6.99 -16.08
C ASP A 119 17.40 8.26 -16.92
N VAL A 120 16.13 8.58 -17.14
CA VAL A 120 15.73 9.75 -17.96
C VAL A 120 14.92 10.79 -17.19
N GLY A 121 14.63 10.57 -15.91
CA GLY A 121 13.91 11.54 -15.09
C GLY A 121 13.25 10.93 -13.88
N MET A 122 12.55 11.77 -13.11
CA MET A 122 11.87 11.40 -11.87
C MET A 122 10.39 11.74 -11.96
N LEU A 123 9.57 10.88 -11.39
CA LEU A 123 8.12 11.07 -11.29
C LEU A 123 7.62 10.73 -9.88
N SER A 124 6.44 11.24 -9.56
CA SER A 124 5.72 10.92 -8.33
C SER A 124 4.46 10.14 -8.67
N TYR A 125 4.21 9.07 -7.94
CA TYR A 125 2.99 8.28 -7.98
C TYR A 125 2.22 8.46 -6.67
N GLU A 126 0.92 8.77 -6.76
CA GLU A 126 0.03 8.86 -5.60
C GLU A 126 -0.45 7.46 -5.19
N SER A 127 0.27 6.84 -4.24
CA SER A 127 -0.10 5.55 -3.66
C SER A 127 -1.22 5.73 -2.62
N ASP A 128 -1.84 4.63 -2.24
CA ASP A 128 -2.95 4.56 -1.28
C ASP A 128 -2.50 4.17 0.14
N ALA A 129 -1.19 4.12 0.42
CA ALA A 129 -0.63 3.77 1.72
C ALA A 129 0.27 4.88 2.26
N SER A 130 0.18 5.15 3.57
CA SER A 130 1.11 6.00 4.32
C SER A 130 1.55 5.29 5.60
N GLU A 131 2.53 5.85 6.29
CA GLU A 131 2.95 5.35 7.60
C GLU A 131 1.76 5.33 8.57
N PRO A 132 1.46 4.20 9.23
CA PRO A 132 0.41 4.14 10.23
C PRO A 132 0.85 4.78 11.54
N ASN A 133 -0.10 5.35 12.27
CA ASN A 133 0.15 5.75 13.63
C ASN A 133 0.24 4.52 14.55
N GLU A 134 1.07 4.60 15.58
CA GLU A 134 1.16 3.53 16.60
C GLU A 134 -0.12 3.40 17.42
N GLN A 135 -0.84 4.50 17.61
CA GLN A 135 -2.08 4.54 18.37
C GLN A 135 -3.16 5.32 17.64
N LEU A 136 -4.40 4.80 17.68
CA LEU A 136 -5.55 5.51 17.17
C LEU A 136 -5.88 6.71 18.08
N ASN A 137 -5.76 7.91 17.52
CA ASN A 137 -6.06 9.16 18.21
C ASN A 137 -7.00 10.01 17.39
N ARG A 138 -8.20 10.30 17.91
CA ARG A 138 -9.22 11.08 17.23
C ARG A 138 -8.73 12.48 16.79
N SER A 139 -7.84 13.10 17.53
CA SER A 139 -7.31 14.43 17.20
C SER A 139 -6.36 14.43 15.99
N GLN A 140 -5.82 13.28 15.63
CA GLN A 140 -4.95 13.09 14.48
C GLN A 140 -5.69 12.67 13.21
N LEU A 141 -6.97 12.26 13.35
CA LEU A 141 -7.78 11.88 12.20
C LEU A 141 -8.12 13.11 11.34
N ARG A 142 -7.82 13.02 10.06
CA ARG A 142 -8.14 14.04 9.08
C ARG A 142 -8.95 13.43 7.95
N VAL A 143 -10.01 14.12 7.52
CA VAL A 143 -10.86 13.72 6.40
C VAL A 143 -10.84 14.81 5.35
N TYR A 144 -10.34 14.51 4.19
CA TYR A 144 -10.23 15.46 3.09
C TYR A 144 -10.41 14.78 1.72
N PRO A 145 -10.95 15.53 0.74
CA PRO A 145 -11.61 16.83 0.88
C PRO A 145 -12.92 16.72 1.67
N ASN A 146 -13.24 17.77 2.42
CA ASN A 146 -14.51 17.86 3.13
C ASN A 146 -15.06 19.30 3.02
N PRO A 147 -16.14 19.55 2.26
CA PRO A 147 -17.00 18.54 1.62
C PRO A 147 -16.37 17.80 0.44
N PHE A 148 -16.76 16.55 0.27
CA PHE A 148 -16.41 15.72 -0.88
C PHE A 148 -17.42 15.94 -2.01
N ARG A 149 -16.92 16.26 -3.21
CA ARG A 149 -17.72 16.48 -4.42
C ARG A 149 -17.31 15.47 -5.49
N PRO A 150 -18.08 14.37 -5.66
CA PRO A 150 -17.70 13.29 -6.59
C PRO A 150 -17.59 13.70 -8.07
N THR A 151 -18.21 14.82 -8.45
CA THR A 151 -18.10 15.38 -9.80
C THR A 151 -16.75 16.03 -10.11
N VAL A 152 -16.00 16.42 -9.06
CA VAL A 152 -14.72 17.12 -9.17
C VAL A 152 -13.58 16.30 -8.59
N GLN A 153 -13.86 15.52 -7.55
CA GLN A 153 -12.88 14.77 -6.79
C GLN A 153 -13.12 13.26 -6.97
N ARG A 154 -12.05 12.49 -7.06
CA ARG A 154 -12.15 11.03 -7.27
C ARG A 154 -12.51 10.28 -5.99
N GLN A 155 -12.02 10.74 -4.84
CA GLN A 155 -12.12 10.03 -3.56
C GLN A 155 -11.95 10.99 -2.39
N VAL A 156 -12.42 10.56 -1.24
CA VAL A 156 -12.12 11.16 0.06
C VAL A 156 -11.10 10.29 0.78
N THR A 157 -10.13 10.94 1.40
CA THR A 157 -9.09 10.29 2.19
C THR A 157 -9.36 10.51 3.67
N LEU A 158 -9.30 9.44 4.44
CA LEU A 158 -9.23 9.45 5.89
C LEU A 158 -7.79 9.08 6.26
N ASP A 159 -7.11 9.95 6.97
CA ASP A 159 -5.71 9.88 7.35
C ASP A 159 -5.56 9.86 8.87
N GLY A 160 -4.42 9.39 9.37
CA GLY A 160 -4.13 9.30 10.79
C GLY A 160 -4.54 7.98 11.44
N LEU A 161 -4.69 6.94 10.65
CA LEU A 161 -5.09 5.60 11.11
C LEU A 161 -3.91 4.78 11.63
N THR A 162 -4.23 3.73 12.37
CA THR A 162 -3.30 2.63 12.68
C THR A 162 -3.26 1.62 11.52
N ALA A 163 -2.25 0.76 11.50
CA ALA A 163 -2.20 -0.33 10.53
C ALA A 163 -3.43 -1.22 10.64
N ASP A 164 -3.93 -1.68 9.48
CA ASP A 164 -5.05 -2.62 9.35
C ASP A 164 -6.31 -2.24 10.13
N ALA A 165 -6.54 -0.93 10.36
CA ALA A 165 -7.74 -0.46 11.03
C ALA A 165 -8.98 -0.78 10.19
N ASP A 166 -10.00 -1.37 10.83
CA ASP A 166 -11.30 -1.56 10.20
C ASP A 166 -12.04 -0.22 10.11
N VAL A 167 -12.53 0.12 8.91
CA VAL A 167 -13.28 1.35 8.65
C VAL A 167 -14.65 1.00 8.08
N ARG A 168 -15.71 1.48 8.73
CA ARG A 168 -17.09 1.33 8.26
C ARG A 168 -17.68 2.70 7.98
N VAL A 169 -18.17 2.88 6.77
CA VAL A 169 -18.86 4.11 6.36
C VAL A 169 -20.36 3.90 6.52
N THR A 170 -21.02 4.78 7.28
CA THR A 170 -22.46 4.72 7.51
C THR A 170 -23.15 6.03 7.19
N THR A 171 -24.46 5.96 6.94
CA THR A 171 -25.34 7.13 6.93
C THR A 171 -25.54 7.68 8.35
N THR A 172 -26.19 8.84 8.45
CA THR A 172 -26.62 9.42 9.75
C THR A 172 -27.60 8.54 10.51
N SER A 173 -28.36 7.67 9.83
CA SER A 173 -29.27 6.68 10.45
C SER A 173 -28.58 5.40 10.87
N GLY A 174 -27.24 5.26 10.65
CA GLY A 174 -26.48 4.08 11.00
C GLY A 174 -26.48 2.96 9.94
N ALA A 175 -27.11 3.17 8.78
CA ALA A 175 -27.07 2.18 7.71
C ALA A 175 -25.66 2.08 7.11
N LEU A 176 -25.12 0.85 7.03
CA LEU A 176 -23.81 0.58 6.43
C LEU A 176 -23.83 0.88 4.93
N VAL A 177 -22.86 1.65 4.48
CA VAL A 177 -22.67 2.04 3.08
C VAL A 177 -21.50 1.30 2.46
N PHE A 178 -20.36 1.33 3.16
CA PHE A 178 -19.10 0.73 2.71
C PHE A 178 -18.30 0.23 3.91
N ALA A 179 -17.46 -0.77 3.68
CA ALA A 179 -16.52 -1.24 4.68
C ALA A 179 -15.19 -1.62 4.01
N GLY A 180 -14.09 -1.38 4.71
CA GLY A 180 -12.74 -1.73 4.24
C GLY A 180 -11.73 -1.58 5.36
N ARG A 181 -10.45 -1.80 5.02
CA ARG A 181 -9.32 -1.65 5.94
C ARG A 181 -8.40 -0.53 5.48
N SER A 182 -7.70 0.06 6.45
CA SER A 182 -6.66 1.03 6.15
C SER A 182 -5.48 0.37 5.44
N GLN A 183 -4.85 1.13 4.54
CA GLN A 183 -3.55 0.79 3.96
C GLN A 183 -2.50 1.61 4.71
N GLY A 184 -1.86 0.97 5.70
CA GLY A 184 -1.07 1.71 6.67
C GLY A 184 -1.93 2.77 7.39
N GLY A 185 -1.52 4.05 7.33
CA GLY A 185 -2.23 5.18 7.94
C GLY A 185 -3.38 5.78 7.14
N LEU A 186 -3.67 5.28 5.91
CA LEU A 186 -4.69 5.84 5.03
C LEU A 186 -5.85 4.89 4.80
N PHE A 187 -7.04 5.47 4.60
CA PHE A 187 -8.20 4.80 4.01
C PHE A 187 -8.82 5.72 2.97
N ARG A 188 -9.15 5.18 1.80
CA ARG A 188 -9.75 5.93 0.70
C ARG A 188 -11.14 5.40 0.36
N TRP A 189 -12.07 6.31 0.11
CA TRP A 189 -13.45 5.99 -0.27
C TRP A 189 -13.87 6.88 -1.44
N ASP A 190 -14.35 6.28 -2.51
CA ASP A 190 -14.77 6.97 -3.73
C ASP A 190 -16.20 7.52 -3.69
N GLY A 191 -16.88 7.41 -2.55
CA GLY A 191 -18.28 7.83 -2.39
C GLY A 191 -19.30 6.82 -2.93
N ARG A 192 -18.89 5.57 -3.19
CA ARG A 192 -19.81 4.51 -3.64
C ARG A 192 -20.15 3.56 -2.50
N ASP A 193 -21.35 2.98 -2.61
CA ASP A 193 -21.76 1.89 -1.72
C ASP A 193 -21.11 0.56 -2.14
N SER A 194 -21.35 -0.50 -1.36
CA SER A 194 -20.82 -1.85 -1.63
C SER A 194 -21.25 -2.46 -2.97
N ARG A 195 -22.26 -1.87 -3.63
CA ARG A 195 -22.76 -2.27 -4.96
C ARG A 195 -22.17 -1.39 -6.07
N GLY A 196 -21.28 -0.45 -5.75
CA GLY A 196 -20.68 0.48 -6.69
C GLY A 196 -21.57 1.68 -7.08
N VAL A 197 -22.67 1.89 -6.39
CA VAL A 197 -23.59 3.00 -6.64
C VAL A 197 -23.16 4.24 -5.85
N MET A 198 -23.06 5.39 -6.55
CA MET A 198 -22.71 6.67 -5.91
C MET A 198 -23.78 7.06 -4.88
N VAL A 199 -23.32 7.37 -3.66
CA VAL A 199 -24.21 7.75 -2.56
C VAL A 199 -24.86 9.11 -2.79
N ALA A 200 -25.99 9.38 -2.13
CA ALA A 200 -26.69 10.68 -2.19
C ALA A 200 -25.91 11.77 -1.43
N SER A 201 -26.24 13.04 -1.71
CA SER A 201 -25.76 14.15 -0.88
C SER A 201 -26.20 13.96 0.57
N GLY A 202 -25.28 14.18 1.52
CA GLY A 202 -25.55 13.96 2.94
C GLY A 202 -24.26 13.91 3.77
N VAL A 203 -24.43 13.66 5.07
CA VAL A 203 -23.30 13.44 5.99
C VAL A 203 -23.12 11.94 6.18
N TYR A 204 -21.87 11.50 6.09
CA TYR A 204 -21.46 10.11 6.30
C TYR A 204 -20.46 10.03 7.44
N TYR A 205 -20.53 8.98 8.23
CA TYR A 205 -19.63 8.72 9.34
C TYR A 205 -18.67 7.59 9.00
N PHE A 206 -17.41 7.80 9.30
CA PHE A 206 -16.38 6.76 9.34
C PHE A 206 -16.29 6.24 10.77
N HIS A 207 -16.67 5.02 11.01
CA HIS A 207 -16.44 4.30 12.26
C HIS A 207 -15.17 3.48 12.09
N ILE A 208 -14.20 3.78 12.92
CA ILE A 208 -12.85 3.24 12.84
C ILE A 208 -12.63 2.38 14.08
N SER A 209 -12.07 1.18 13.92
CA SER A 209 -11.55 0.40 15.02
C SER A 209 -10.14 -0.10 14.71
N THR A 210 -9.29 -0.19 15.73
CA THR A 210 -7.97 -0.83 15.59
C THR A 210 -8.13 -2.30 15.20
N ALA A 211 -7.10 -2.91 14.59
CA ALA A 211 -7.14 -4.30 14.12
C ALA A 211 -7.52 -5.30 15.23
N ASP A 212 -7.11 -5.02 16.48
CA ASP A 212 -7.46 -5.80 17.68
C ASP A 212 -8.85 -5.48 18.27
N GLY A 213 -9.53 -4.46 17.71
CA GLY A 213 -10.83 -3.99 18.20
C GLY A 213 -10.81 -3.27 19.55
N ALA A 214 -9.63 -3.03 20.14
CA ALA A 214 -9.49 -2.48 21.50
C ALA A 214 -9.85 -0.99 21.58
N LYS A 215 -9.65 -0.24 20.48
CA LYS A 215 -9.95 1.21 20.43
C LYS A 215 -10.79 1.54 19.22
N GLY A 216 -11.67 2.54 19.38
CA GLY A 216 -12.51 3.06 18.30
C GLY A 216 -12.49 4.57 18.23
N ALA A 217 -12.72 5.10 17.05
CA ALA A 217 -12.88 6.51 16.78
C ALA A 217 -13.93 6.75 15.70
N THR A 218 -14.40 7.99 15.58
CA THR A 218 -15.36 8.37 14.55
C THR A 218 -14.93 9.67 13.89
N ALA A 219 -15.00 9.70 12.57
CA ALA A 219 -14.82 10.89 11.75
C ALA A 219 -16.04 11.08 10.85
N LYS A 220 -16.16 12.22 10.17
CA LYS A 220 -17.30 12.50 9.29
C LYS A 220 -16.89 13.24 8.03
N VAL A 221 -17.66 13.05 6.97
CA VAL A 221 -17.57 13.79 5.71
C VAL A 221 -18.94 14.24 5.23
N ALA A 222 -19.00 15.42 4.66
CA ALA A 222 -20.14 15.88 3.89
C ALA A 222 -19.95 15.52 2.42
N VAL A 223 -20.90 14.83 1.81
CA VAL A 223 -20.95 14.56 0.37
C VAL A 223 -21.92 15.52 -0.29
N VAL A 224 -21.47 16.21 -1.34
CA VAL A 224 -22.27 17.19 -2.10
C VAL A 224 -22.20 16.81 -3.58
N ARG A 225 -23.31 16.40 -4.15
CA ARG A 225 -23.46 16.05 -5.58
C ARG A 225 -23.89 17.28 -6.37
#